data_e05fe3eac2fd81866800b1d34bdf59d7
#
_entry.id   e05fe3eac2fd81866800b1d34bdf59d7
#
_cell.length_a   1.000
_cell.length_b   1.000
_cell.length_c   1.000
_cell.angle_alpha   90.00
_cell.angle_beta   90.00
_cell.angle_gamma   90.00
#
_symmetry.space_group_name_H-M   'P 1'
#
loop_
_entity.id
_entity.type
_entity.pdbx_description
1 polymer ?
#
loop_
_entity_poly.entity_id
_entity_poly.type
_entity_poly.pdbx_seq_one_letter_code
_entity_poly.pdbx_strand_id
1 'polypeptide(L)'
;IKIERPDAEAAREIFSKYLTPTLPLHPEDLAEFDHDKHSCVQAMIDRTVSRMYEESEENQFLEVTYAGGDKEVLYFKDFNSGAMIQNIVDRAKKMAIKDFLDTGVRGLRIGHLLQACLDEFAENEDLPNTTNPDDWAKISGKKGERIVFIRTLISSKQGTQPGRSIDTVSNTGQYL
;
A
#
# COMPACT_ATOMS: atom_id res chain seq x y z
N ILE A 1 9.26 -18.45 -11.38
CA ILE A 1 8.72 -17.26 -12.07
C ILE A 1 8.86 -16.07 -11.14
N LYS A 2 9.70 -15.14 -11.55
CA LYS A 2 9.89 -13.92 -10.79
C LYS A 2 8.76 -12.95 -11.12
N ILE A 3 7.86 -12.76 -10.18
CA ILE A 3 6.81 -11.74 -10.29
C ILE A 3 7.40 -10.41 -9.81
N GLU A 4 7.61 -9.50 -10.74
CA GLU A 4 8.08 -8.17 -10.40
C GLU A 4 6.93 -7.34 -9.81
N ARG A 5 7.26 -6.50 -8.84
CA ARG A 5 6.29 -5.57 -8.29
C ARG A 5 6.05 -4.45 -9.29
N PRO A 6 4.78 -4.00 -9.47
CA PRO A 6 4.49 -2.93 -10.41
C PRO A 6 5.14 -1.62 -9.97
N ASP A 7 5.71 -0.90 -10.92
CA ASP A 7 6.08 0.50 -10.73
C ASP A 7 4.84 1.41 -10.82
N ALA A 8 5.02 2.71 -10.69
CA ALA A 8 3.90 3.65 -10.71
C ALA A 8 3.12 3.60 -12.03
N GLU A 9 3.80 3.45 -13.16
CA GLU A 9 3.15 3.37 -14.47
C GLU A 9 2.33 2.08 -14.62
N ALA A 10 2.92 0.95 -14.25
CA ALA A 10 2.21 -0.32 -14.24
C ALA A 10 1.03 -0.31 -13.28
N ALA A 11 1.16 0.35 -12.14
CA ALA A 11 0.06 0.51 -11.18
C ALA A 11 -1.10 1.31 -11.79
N ARG A 12 -0.82 2.36 -12.57
CA ARG A 12 -1.87 3.10 -13.28
C ARG A 12 -2.61 2.23 -14.26
N GLU A 13 -1.90 1.39 -14.99
CA GLU A 13 -2.51 0.43 -15.93
C GLU A 13 -3.40 -0.58 -15.20
N ILE A 14 -2.97 -1.06 -14.05
CA ILE A 14 -3.77 -2.00 -13.25
C ILE A 14 -5.02 -1.32 -12.72
N PHE A 15 -4.90 -0.11 -12.17
CA PHE A 15 -6.06 0.66 -11.72
C PHE A 15 -7.06 0.90 -12.85
N SER A 16 -6.59 1.18 -14.06
CA SER A 16 -7.47 1.46 -15.20
C SER A 16 -8.35 0.28 -15.60
N LYS A 17 -7.95 -0.94 -15.25
CA LYS A 17 -8.75 -2.15 -15.47
C LYS A 17 -9.94 -2.22 -14.51
N TYR A 18 -9.80 -1.67 -13.30
CA TYR A 18 -10.83 -1.72 -12.27
C TYR A 18 -11.62 -0.42 -12.16
N LEU A 19 -10.98 0.72 -12.44
CA LEU A 19 -11.60 2.04 -12.41
C LEU A 19 -11.89 2.49 -13.82
N THR A 20 -13.12 2.23 -14.28
CA THR A 20 -13.56 2.57 -15.63
C THR A 20 -14.55 3.75 -15.60
N PRO A 21 -14.70 4.53 -16.69
CA PRO A 21 -15.67 5.62 -16.74
C PRO A 21 -17.14 5.17 -16.62
N THR A 22 -17.39 3.87 -16.69
CA THR A 22 -18.73 3.30 -16.50
C THR A 22 -19.14 3.20 -15.03
N LEU A 23 -18.20 3.32 -14.10
CA LEU A 23 -18.50 3.31 -12.67
C LEU A 23 -19.28 4.56 -12.26
N PRO A 24 -20.21 4.45 -11.28
CA PRO A 24 -20.84 5.63 -10.72
C PRO A 24 -19.79 6.49 -10.01
N LEU A 25 -19.70 7.75 -10.38
CA LEU A 25 -18.81 8.73 -9.78
C LEU A 25 -19.64 9.77 -9.02
N HIS A 26 -19.12 10.20 -7.86
CA HIS A 26 -19.83 11.16 -7.03
C HIS A 26 -20.00 12.51 -7.76
N PRO A 27 -21.18 13.15 -7.69
CA PRO A 27 -21.42 14.38 -8.42
C PRO A 27 -20.45 15.53 -8.08
N GLU A 28 -20.04 15.64 -6.83
CA GLU A 28 -19.10 16.67 -6.41
C GLU A 28 -17.73 16.50 -7.04
N ASP A 29 -17.25 15.26 -7.11
CA ASP A 29 -15.96 14.97 -7.73
C ASP A 29 -16.05 15.15 -9.27
N LEU A 30 -17.17 14.75 -9.88
CA LEU A 30 -17.41 15.00 -11.31
C LEU A 30 -17.42 16.49 -11.64
N ALA A 31 -18.01 17.31 -10.78
CA ALA A 31 -18.09 18.76 -11.00
C ALA A 31 -16.71 19.42 -11.07
N GLU A 32 -15.71 18.91 -10.35
CA GLU A 32 -14.35 19.39 -10.43
C GLU A 32 -13.71 19.19 -11.81
N PHE A 33 -14.23 18.26 -12.60
CA PHE A 33 -13.72 17.90 -13.93
C PHE A 33 -14.73 18.19 -15.04
N ASP A 34 -15.56 19.22 -14.87
CA ASP A 34 -16.57 19.65 -15.85
C ASP A 34 -17.53 18.52 -16.26
N HIS A 35 -17.84 17.61 -15.33
CA HIS A 35 -18.65 16.41 -15.53
C HIS A 35 -18.10 15.43 -16.56
N ASP A 36 -16.82 15.53 -16.91
CA ASP A 36 -16.14 14.57 -17.77
C ASP A 36 -15.69 13.36 -16.94
N LYS A 37 -16.38 12.25 -17.12
CA LYS A 37 -16.10 11.01 -16.39
C LYS A 37 -14.69 10.47 -16.64
N HIS A 38 -14.23 10.57 -17.87
CA HIS A 38 -12.89 10.08 -18.24
C HIS A 38 -11.80 10.85 -17.51
N SER A 39 -11.87 12.17 -17.51
CA SER A 39 -10.92 13.03 -16.80
C SER A 39 -10.99 12.81 -15.29
N CYS A 40 -12.18 12.63 -14.75
CA CYS A 40 -12.37 12.35 -13.32
C CYS A 40 -11.72 11.03 -12.91
N VAL A 41 -11.95 9.96 -13.65
CA VAL A 41 -11.35 8.64 -13.40
C VAL A 41 -9.82 8.71 -13.51
N GLN A 42 -9.32 9.39 -14.53
CA GLN A 42 -7.88 9.54 -14.71
C GLN A 42 -7.25 10.28 -13.52
N ALA A 43 -7.89 11.33 -13.04
CA ALA A 43 -7.42 12.06 -11.86
C ALA A 43 -7.48 11.19 -10.59
N MET A 44 -8.51 10.38 -10.43
CA MET A 44 -8.60 9.42 -9.32
C MET A 44 -7.44 8.43 -9.33
N ILE A 45 -7.13 7.88 -10.50
CA ILE A 45 -6.00 6.96 -10.66
C ILE A 45 -4.68 7.66 -10.34
N ASP A 46 -4.45 8.83 -10.92
CA ASP A 46 -3.19 9.56 -10.75
C ASP A 46 -2.95 9.95 -9.29
N ARG A 47 -3.97 10.46 -8.61
CA ARG A 47 -3.87 10.83 -7.19
C ARG A 47 -3.63 9.62 -6.29
N THR A 48 -4.31 8.51 -6.57
CA THR A 48 -4.16 7.27 -5.80
C THR A 48 -2.77 6.68 -5.97
N VAL A 49 -2.28 6.60 -7.20
CA VAL A 49 -0.94 6.09 -7.49
C VAL A 49 0.13 6.99 -6.89
N SER A 50 -0.03 8.31 -7.00
CA SER A 50 0.90 9.26 -6.38
C SER A 50 0.98 9.05 -4.88
N ARG A 51 -0.17 8.83 -4.23
CA ARG A 51 -0.22 8.55 -2.78
C ARG A 51 0.48 7.25 -2.42
N MET A 52 0.36 6.21 -3.24
CA MET A 52 0.96 4.90 -2.99
C MET A 52 2.47 4.88 -3.21
N TYR A 53 2.97 5.69 -4.13
CA TYR A 53 4.38 5.65 -4.57
C TYR A 53 5.23 6.81 -4.07
N GLU A 54 4.63 7.75 -3.35
CA GLU A 54 5.35 8.89 -2.81
C GLU A 54 6.33 8.47 -1.70
N GLU A 55 7.54 9.00 -1.77
CA GLU A 55 8.55 8.83 -0.71
C GLU A 55 8.40 9.92 0.35
N SER A 56 7.24 9.96 1.00
CA SER A 56 6.98 10.91 2.08
C SER A 56 7.07 10.22 3.44
N GLU A 57 7.20 11.03 4.48
CA GLU A 57 7.20 10.53 5.85
C GLU A 57 5.93 9.75 6.18
N GLU A 58 4.79 10.14 5.59
CA GLU A 58 3.53 9.44 5.76
C GLU A 58 3.52 8.04 5.14
N ASN A 59 4.33 7.84 4.11
CA ASN A 59 4.44 6.57 3.40
C ASN A 59 5.54 5.66 3.91
N GLN A 60 6.26 6.07 4.93
CA GLN A 60 7.23 5.21 5.59
C GLN A 60 6.52 4.03 6.25
N PHE A 61 6.90 2.84 5.84
CA PHE A 61 6.26 1.60 6.28
C PHE A 61 7.08 0.89 7.35
N LEU A 62 8.35 0.61 7.04
CA LEU A 62 9.25 -0.13 7.91
C LEU A 62 10.64 0.52 7.94
N GLU A 63 11.32 0.34 9.06
CA GLU A 63 12.77 0.51 9.14
C GLU A 63 13.38 -0.86 9.37
N VAL A 64 14.31 -1.25 8.50
CA VAL A 64 15.05 -2.49 8.62
C VAL A 64 16.50 -2.20 9.04
N THR A 65 17.02 -3.04 9.91
CA THR A 65 18.42 -2.98 10.33
C THR A 65 19.13 -4.23 9.84
N TYR A 66 20.23 -4.04 9.15
CA TYR A 66 21.06 -5.12 8.64
C TYR A 66 22.09 -5.58 9.66
N ALA A 67 22.65 -6.77 9.45
CA ALA A 67 23.63 -7.36 10.34
C ALA A 67 24.87 -6.47 10.55
N GLY A 68 25.25 -5.68 9.55
CA GLY A 68 26.34 -4.72 9.63
C GLY A 68 26.03 -3.43 10.40
N GLY A 69 24.81 -3.26 10.87
CA GLY A 69 24.36 -2.07 11.60
C GLY A 69 23.72 -0.99 10.74
N ASP A 70 23.74 -1.13 9.43
CA ASP A 70 23.10 -0.18 8.51
C ASP A 70 21.58 -0.27 8.64
N LYS A 71 20.91 0.87 8.49
CA LYS A 71 19.45 0.97 8.52
C LYS A 71 18.93 1.47 7.18
N GLU A 72 17.76 0.97 6.79
CA GLU A 72 17.07 1.40 5.59
C GLU A 72 15.59 1.57 5.90
N VAL A 73 14.99 2.64 5.38
CA VAL A 73 13.54 2.86 5.47
C VAL A 73 12.89 2.35 4.20
N LEU A 74 11.90 1.48 4.35
CA LEU A 74 11.10 0.97 3.26
C LEU A 74 9.77 1.70 3.24
N TYR A 75 9.34 2.10 2.05
CA TYR A 75 8.11 2.83 1.81
C TYR A 75 7.03 1.89 1.28
N PHE A 76 5.80 2.35 1.24
CA PHE A 76 4.69 1.56 0.69
C PHE A 76 4.97 1.09 -0.74
N LYS A 77 5.64 1.92 -1.55
CA LYS A 77 6.00 1.57 -2.93
C LYS A 77 6.82 0.28 -3.05
N ASP A 78 7.57 -0.07 -2.02
CA ASP A 78 8.42 -1.26 -2.01
C ASP A 78 7.60 -2.55 -1.84
N PHE A 79 6.33 -2.42 -1.42
CA PHE A 79 5.43 -3.53 -1.14
C PHE A 79 4.20 -3.60 -2.03
N ASN A 80 3.95 -2.58 -2.85
CA ASN A 80 2.76 -2.53 -3.69
C ASN A 80 2.72 -3.70 -4.67
N SER A 81 1.55 -4.31 -4.78
CA SER A 81 1.30 -5.44 -5.67
C SER A 81 -0.03 -5.27 -6.40
N GLY A 82 -0.22 -6.04 -7.46
CA GLY A 82 -1.50 -6.05 -8.17
C GLY A 82 -2.67 -6.45 -7.28
N ALA A 83 -2.46 -7.40 -6.37
CA ALA A 83 -3.47 -7.83 -5.41
C ALA A 83 -3.86 -6.70 -4.46
N MET A 84 -2.89 -5.92 -3.99
CA MET A 84 -3.17 -4.75 -3.12
C MET A 84 -3.98 -3.70 -3.85
N ILE A 85 -3.67 -3.44 -5.12
CA ILE A 85 -4.43 -2.50 -5.96
C ILE A 85 -5.89 -2.94 -6.07
N GLN A 86 -6.13 -4.21 -6.35
CA GLN A 86 -7.48 -4.76 -6.40
C GLN A 86 -8.21 -4.58 -5.06
N ASN A 87 -7.55 -4.87 -3.96
CA ASN A 87 -8.11 -4.70 -2.62
C ASN A 87 -8.47 -3.25 -2.32
N ILE A 88 -7.61 -2.32 -2.71
CA ILE A 88 -7.87 -0.87 -2.56
C ILE A 88 -9.13 -0.46 -3.31
N VAL A 89 -9.27 -0.89 -4.55
CA VAL A 89 -10.46 -0.57 -5.37
C VAL A 89 -11.72 -1.19 -4.74
N ASP A 90 -11.64 -2.45 -4.31
CA ASP A 90 -12.78 -3.13 -3.69
C ASP A 90 -13.20 -2.46 -2.38
N ARG A 91 -12.25 -2.05 -1.54
CA ARG A 91 -12.52 -1.29 -0.32
C ARG A 91 -13.17 0.06 -0.61
N ALA A 92 -12.65 0.78 -1.62
CA ALA A 92 -13.20 2.06 -2.02
C ALA A 92 -14.64 1.94 -2.51
N LYS A 93 -14.93 0.91 -3.30
CA LYS A 93 -16.30 0.63 -3.76
C LYS A 93 -17.24 0.32 -2.60
N LYS A 94 -16.80 -0.45 -1.60
CA LYS A 94 -17.59 -0.73 -0.40
C LYS A 94 -17.88 0.53 0.39
N MET A 95 -16.90 1.42 0.55
CA MET A 95 -17.08 2.71 1.20
C MET A 95 -18.10 3.58 0.46
N ALA A 96 -18.03 3.60 -0.87
CA ALA A 96 -18.97 4.35 -1.70
C ALA A 96 -20.41 3.83 -1.55
N ILE A 97 -20.59 2.51 -1.50
CA ILE A 97 -21.89 1.89 -1.29
C ILE A 97 -22.43 2.23 0.10
N LYS A 98 -21.60 2.17 1.12
CA LYS A 98 -21.96 2.53 2.50
C LYS A 98 -22.40 3.99 2.57
N ASP A 99 -21.65 4.89 1.97
CA ASP A 99 -22.00 6.31 1.94
C ASP A 99 -23.33 6.56 1.18
N PHE A 100 -23.55 5.82 0.10
CA PHE A 100 -24.82 5.88 -0.62
C PHE A 100 -26.01 5.49 0.26
N LEU A 101 -25.84 4.43 1.05
CA LEU A 101 -26.90 3.98 1.97
C LEU A 101 -27.15 5.01 3.09
N ASP A 102 -26.10 5.71 3.53
CA ASP A 102 -26.20 6.69 4.61
C ASP A 102 -26.70 8.06 4.13
N THR A 103 -26.29 8.49 2.94
CA THR A 103 -26.54 9.86 2.44
C THR A 103 -27.53 9.93 1.27
N GLY A 104 -27.77 8.83 0.59
CA GLY A 104 -28.57 8.78 -0.63
C GLY A 104 -27.84 9.27 -1.88
N VAL A 105 -26.59 9.71 -1.77
CA VAL A 105 -25.78 10.18 -2.89
C VAL A 105 -24.87 9.07 -3.38
N ARG A 106 -25.04 8.65 -4.63
CA ARG A 106 -24.32 7.54 -5.24
C ARG A 106 -23.03 8.02 -5.89
N GLY A 107 -21.96 7.26 -5.70
CA GLY A 107 -20.76 7.43 -6.50
C GLY A 107 -19.46 7.29 -5.72
N LEU A 108 -18.43 6.82 -6.43
CA LEU A 108 -17.08 6.70 -5.93
C LEU A 108 -16.43 8.08 -5.85
N ARG A 109 -15.69 8.32 -4.80
CA ARG A 109 -14.91 9.53 -4.57
C ARG A 109 -13.41 9.25 -4.50
N ILE A 110 -12.62 10.27 -4.80
CA ILE A 110 -11.16 10.25 -4.61
C ILE A 110 -10.83 9.95 -3.14
N GLY A 111 -11.58 10.54 -2.21
CA GLY A 111 -11.43 10.29 -0.78
C GLY A 111 -11.60 8.83 -0.39
N HIS A 112 -12.51 8.09 -1.02
CA HIS A 112 -12.67 6.65 -0.79
C HIS A 112 -11.41 5.88 -1.17
N LEU A 113 -10.81 6.21 -2.31
CA LEU A 113 -9.59 5.54 -2.77
C LEU A 113 -8.39 5.84 -1.86
N LEU A 114 -8.23 7.08 -1.43
CA LEU A 114 -7.14 7.46 -0.53
C LEU A 114 -7.29 6.80 0.84
N GLN A 115 -8.50 6.75 1.38
CA GLN A 115 -8.76 6.06 2.65
C GLN A 115 -8.55 4.54 2.50
N ALA A 116 -8.97 3.97 1.38
CA ALA A 116 -8.76 2.55 1.09
C ALA A 116 -7.27 2.19 1.04
N CYS A 117 -6.43 3.09 0.51
CA CYS A 117 -4.97 2.91 0.55
C CYS A 117 -4.45 2.81 1.98
N LEU A 118 -4.87 3.72 2.83
CA LEU A 118 -4.45 3.72 4.25
C LEU A 118 -4.89 2.46 4.96
N ASP A 119 -6.13 2.02 4.73
CA ASP A 119 -6.67 0.82 5.35
C ASP A 119 -5.95 -0.45 4.87
N GLU A 120 -5.64 -0.52 3.59
CA GLU A 120 -4.89 -1.65 3.02
C GLU A 120 -3.46 -1.72 3.59
N PHE A 121 -2.79 -0.59 3.71
CA PHE A 121 -1.45 -0.56 4.30
C PHE A 121 -1.48 -0.91 5.78
N ALA A 122 -2.51 -0.48 6.51
CA ALA A 122 -2.68 -0.82 7.92
C ALA A 122 -2.90 -2.33 8.11
N GLU A 123 -3.67 -2.99 7.25
CA GLU A 123 -3.85 -4.44 7.29
C GLU A 123 -2.55 -5.20 6.98
N ASN A 124 -1.73 -4.66 6.09
CA ASN A 124 -0.46 -5.26 5.73
C ASN A 124 0.66 -4.97 6.75
N GLU A 125 0.35 -4.24 7.82
CA GLU A 125 1.28 -3.97 8.91
C GLU A 125 1.85 -5.26 9.52
N ASP A 126 1.08 -6.32 9.53
CA ASP A 126 1.49 -7.61 10.09
C ASP A 126 2.30 -8.47 9.11
N LEU A 127 2.50 -8.05 7.88
CA LEU A 127 3.31 -8.79 6.89
C LEU A 127 4.69 -9.21 7.41
N PRO A 128 5.43 -8.36 8.15
CA PRO A 128 6.72 -8.77 8.72
C PRO A 128 6.65 -9.97 9.66
N ASN A 129 5.49 -10.22 10.23
CA ASN A 129 5.30 -11.32 11.18
C ASN A 129 4.94 -12.64 10.51
N THR A 130 4.44 -12.57 9.28
CA THR A 130 3.92 -13.74 8.55
C THR A 130 4.83 -14.18 7.41
N THR A 131 5.77 -13.33 7.01
CA THR A 131 6.64 -13.57 5.88
C THR A 131 8.03 -14.00 6.34
N ASN A 132 8.63 -14.94 5.61
CA ASN A 132 9.99 -15.39 5.87
C ASN A 132 10.98 -14.21 5.72
N PRO A 133 11.90 -14.00 6.66
CA PRO A 133 12.91 -12.96 6.56
C PRO A 133 13.74 -12.99 5.28
N ASP A 134 13.94 -14.17 4.68
CA ASP A 134 14.62 -14.30 3.40
C ASP A 134 13.84 -13.62 2.27
N ASP A 135 12.52 -13.63 2.32
CA ASP A 135 11.68 -12.92 1.35
C ASP A 135 11.82 -11.41 1.51
N TRP A 136 12.00 -10.94 2.72
CA TRP A 136 12.28 -9.53 3.01
C TRP A 136 13.64 -9.09 2.48
N ALA A 137 14.65 -9.92 2.65
CA ALA A 137 15.97 -9.67 2.10
C ALA A 137 15.95 -9.57 0.57
N LYS A 138 15.07 -10.33 -0.09
CA LYS A 138 14.86 -10.25 -1.55
C LYS A 138 14.12 -8.98 -1.97
N ILE A 139 13.21 -8.47 -1.15
CA ILE A 139 12.48 -7.23 -1.43
C ILE A 139 13.42 -6.03 -1.26
N SER A 140 14.18 -6.00 -0.20
CA SER A 140 15.18 -4.95 0.05
C SER A 140 16.37 -5.03 -0.89
N GLY A 141 16.67 -6.19 -1.40
CA GLY A 141 17.54 -6.60 -2.52
C GLY A 141 18.86 -5.89 -2.75
N LYS A 142 19.10 -4.79 -2.07
CA LYS A 142 20.16 -3.85 -2.41
C LYS A 142 21.53 -4.20 -1.86
N LYS A 143 21.62 -5.03 -0.81
CA LYS A 143 22.91 -5.28 -0.17
C LYS A 143 23.22 -6.75 0.08
N GLY A 144 22.30 -7.67 -0.15
CA GLY A 144 22.54 -9.08 0.16
C GLY A 144 22.82 -9.35 1.63
N GLU A 145 22.71 -8.35 2.49
CA GLU A 145 22.93 -8.48 3.91
C GLU A 145 21.67 -8.97 4.60
N ARG A 146 21.88 -9.65 5.69
CA ARG A 146 20.81 -10.21 6.49
C ARG A 146 20.15 -9.14 7.34
N ILE A 147 18.82 -9.14 7.37
CA ILE A 147 18.02 -8.27 8.22
C ILE A 147 17.96 -8.88 9.62
N VAL A 148 18.36 -8.11 10.63
CA VAL A 148 18.39 -8.54 12.03
C VAL A 148 17.31 -7.88 12.88
N PHE A 149 16.73 -6.78 12.42
CA PHE A 149 15.72 -6.05 13.16
C PHE A 149 14.77 -5.33 12.20
N ILE A 150 13.46 -5.39 12.50
CA ILE A 150 12.41 -4.66 11.76
C ILE A 150 11.59 -3.86 12.75
N ARG A 151 11.38 -2.58 12.44
CA ARG A 151 10.50 -1.70 13.19
C ARG A 151 9.43 -1.15 12.28
N THR A 152 8.17 -1.33 12.68
CA THR A 152 7.03 -0.78 11.95
C THR A 152 6.87 0.70 12.24
N LEU A 153 6.86 1.53 11.21
CA LEU A 153 6.76 2.98 11.35
C LEU A 153 5.31 3.50 11.36
N ILE A 154 4.37 2.72 10.85
CA ILE A 154 2.95 3.06 10.84
C ILE A 154 2.41 3.15 12.27
N SER A 155 2.72 2.16 13.09
CA SER A 155 2.25 2.09 14.47
C SER A 155 2.86 3.18 15.37
N SER A 156 4.03 3.68 15.02
CA SER A 156 4.68 4.73 15.79
C SER A 156 3.95 6.07 15.67
N LYS A 157 3.12 6.23 14.66
CA LYS A 157 2.25 7.41 14.49
C LYS A 157 0.98 7.35 15.34
N GLN A 158 0.63 6.15 15.85
CA GLN A 158 -0.57 5.93 16.67
C GLN A 158 -0.28 5.55 18.14
N GLY A 159 0.98 5.38 18.50
CA GLY A 159 1.39 4.96 19.83
C GLY A 159 2.58 4.00 19.79
N THR A 160 3.41 4.07 20.79
CA THR A 160 4.68 3.36 20.88
C THR A 160 4.49 1.84 20.94
N GLN A 161 4.68 1.16 19.81
CA GLN A 161 4.97 -0.27 19.88
C GLN A 161 6.48 -0.49 19.73
N PRO A 162 7.06 -1.31 20.60
CA PRO A 162 8.50 -1.63 20.50
C PRO A 162 8.79 -2.40 19.21
N GLY A 163 9.91 -2.08 18.58
CA GLY A 163 10.39 -2.83 17.44
C GLY A 163 10.63 -4.29 17.79
N ARG A 164 10.45 -5.16 16.81
CA ARG A 164 10.67 -6.60 17.00
C ARG A 164 12.00 -7.03 16.41
N SER A 165 12.75 -7.76 17.21
CA SER A 165 13.93 -8.44 16.72
C SER A 165 13.54 -9.67 15.93
N ILE A 166 14.17 -9.85 14.78
CA ILE A 166 14.04 -11.08 14.02
C ILE A 166 15.11 -12.03 14.48
N ASP A 167 14.71 -12.94 15.32
CA ASP A 167 15.59 -13.96 15.85
C ASP A 167 15.55 -15.19 14.95
N THR A 168 15.99 -15.00 13.71
CA THR A 168 15.92 -16.05 12.72
C THR A 168 17.06 -17.03 12.74
N VAL A 169 18.13 -16.63 13.39
CA VAL A 169 19.37 -17.40 13.31
C VAL A 169 19.40 -18.55 14.28
N SER A 170 18.87 -18.28 15.44
CA SER A 170 18.90 -19.27 16.49
C SER A 170 18.09 -20.51 16.13
N ASN A 171 17.11 -20.36 15.27
CA ASN A 171 16.19 -21.45 15.01
C ASN A 171 16.63 -22.37 13.89
N THR A 172 17.30 -21.86 12.88
CA THR A 172 17.68 -22.70 11.74
C THR A 172 18.84 -23.63 12.06
N GLY A 173 19.72 -23.21 12.93
CA GLY A 173 20.84 -24.07 13.35
C GLY A 173 20.45 -25.18 14.29
N GLN A 174 19.32 -25.05 14.95
CA GLN A 174 18.88 -26.03 15.94
C GLN A 174 18.04 -27.16 15.37
N TYR A 175 17.54 -27.00 14.16
CA TYR A 175 16.74 -28.02 13.49
C TYR A 175 17.53 -28.93 12.56
N LEU A 176 18.82 -28.73 12.56
CA LEU A 176 19.77 -29.63 11.88
C LEU A 176 20.27 -30.71 12.87
#